data_29a234628ed74eaa9c0b66555c7f5dd8
#
_entry.id   29a234628ed74eaa9c0b66555c7f5dd8
#
_cell.length_a   1.000
_cell.length_b   1.000
_cell.length_c   1.000
_cell.angle_alpha   90.00
_cell.angle_beta   90.00
_cell.angle_gamma   90.00
#
_symmetry.space_group_name_H-M   'P 1'
#
loop_
_entity.id
_entity.type
_entity.pdbx_description
1 polymer ?
#
loop_
_entity_poly.entity_id
_entity_poly.type
_entity_poly.pdbx_seq_one_letter_code
_entity_poly.pdbx_strand_id
1 'polypeptide(L)'
;MTDKNTELLKEIHEIASKCDRCGNCLLVCPVFAVNSREACGARGMVNAARALTKGGVAPEENILEAVDYCLLCGACIDVCASKVKVPEVMLKTRQKLVHLSDKQFDYSAEEKEKMNEAFDALCERCAEIEGPETET
;
A
#
# COMPACT_ATOMS: atom_id res chain seq x y z
N MET A 1 -23.26 5.02 1.13
CA MET A 1 -21.84 5.38 1.29
C MET A 1 -21.17 4.72 2.50
N THR A 2 -21.91 4.41 3.54
CA THR A 2 -21.41 3.76 4.77
C THR A 2 -21.03 2.28 4.59
N ASP A 3 -21.68 1.54 3.70
CA ASP A 3 -21.48 0.08 3.57
C ASP A 3 -20.13 -0.33 2.98
N LYS A 4 -19.67 0.34 1.91
CA LYS A 4 -18.38 0.00 1.28
C LYS A 4 -17.18 0.22 2.19
N ASN A 5 -17.24 1.26 3.02
CA ASN A 5 -16.18 1.59 3.98
C ASN A 5 -16.11 0.58 5.13
N THR A 6 -17.26 0.09 5.57
CA THR A 6 -17.35 -0.94 6.62
C THR A 6 -16.91 -2.30 6.09
N GLU A 7 -17.27 -2.64 4.87
CA GLU A 7 -16.85 -3.87 4.20
C GLU A 7 -15.33 -3.92 4.02
N LEU A 8 -14.73 -2.83 3.53
CA LEU A 8 -13.29 -2.72 3.35
C LEU A 8 -12.51 -2.92 4.67
N LEU A 9 -13.01 -2.37 5.79
CA LEU A 9 -12.41 -2.59 7.10
C LEU A 9 -12.51 -4.04 7.55
N LYS A 10 -13.60 -4.73 7.28
CA LYS A 10 -13.75 -6.15 7.58
C LYS A 10 -12.77 -7.00 6.79
N GLU A 11 -12.65 -6.77 5.48
CA GLU A 11 -11.70 -7.48 4.62
C GLU A 11 -10.26 -7.28 5.08
N ILE A 12 -9.86 -6.06 5.40
CA ILE A 12 -8.54 -5.75 5.97
C ILE A 12 -8.33 -6.53 7.27
N HIS A 13 -9.33 -6.52 8.16
CA HIS A 13 -9.25 -7.20 9.44
C HIS A 13 -9.10 -8.71 9.27
N GLU A 14 -9.87 -9.33 8.40
CA GLU A 14 -9.84 -10.77 8.14
C GLU A 14 -8.46 -11.23 7.66
N ILE A 15 -7.85 -10.49 6.73
CA ILE A 15 -6.52 -10.84 6.21
C ILE A 15 -5.44 -10.55 7.26
N ALA A 16 -5.45 -9.36 7.86
CA ALA A 16 -4.43 -8.92 8.81
C ALA A 16 -4.46 -9.73 10.12
N SER A 17 -5.62 -10.24 10.52
CA SER A 17 -5.77 -11.04 11.76
C SER A 17 -5.11 -12.41 11.68
N LYS A 18 -4.81 -12.92 10.50
CA LYS A 18 -4.08 -14.18 10.30
C LYS A 18 -2.60 -14.07 10.66
N CYS A 19 -2.09 -12.85 10.86
CA CYS A 19 -0.68 -12.62 11.16
C CYS A 19 -0.31 -13.08 12.56
N ASP A 20 0.59 -14.05 12.67
CA ASP A 20 1.15 -14.58 13.93
C ASP A 20 2.27 -13.70 14.52
N ARG A 21 2.64 -12.61 13.86
CA ARG A 21 3.70 -11.69 14.27
C ARG A 21 5.10 -12.32 14.41
N CYS A 22 5.36 -13.42 13.72
CA CYS A 22 6.64 -14.15 13.80
C CYS A 22 7.85 -13.34 13.28
N GLY A 23 7.65 -12.39 12.38
CA GLY A 23 8.70 -11.51 11.86
C GLY A 23 9.49 -12.05 10.67
N ASN A 24 9.20 -13.23 10.17
CA ASN A 24 9.89 -13.80 9.00
C ASN A 24 9.83 -12.88 7.77
N CYS A 25 8.72 -12.17 7.61
CA CYS A 25 8.53 -11.22 6.51
C CYS A 25 9.51 -10.03 6.53
N LEU A 26 10.08 -9.69 7.69
CA LEU A 26 11.07 -8.62 7.79
C LEU A 26 12.39 -9.00 7.13
N LEU A 27 12.74 -10.27 7.14
CA LEU A 27 14.01 -10.79 6.56
C LEU A 27 14.07 -10.60 5.04
N VAL A 28 12.93 -10.56 4.38
CA VAL A 28 12.82 -10.44 2.92
C VAL A 28 12.23 -9.09 2.48
N CYS A 29 11.86 -8.23 3.41
CA CYS A 29 11.27 -6.94 3.10
C CYS A 29 12.34 -5.93 2.64
N PRO A 30 12.31 -5.47 1.38
CA PRO A 30 13.30 -4.53 0.87
C PRO A 30 13.25 -3.18 1.60
N VAL A 31 12.08 -2.75 2.02
CA VAL A 31 11.91 -1.50 2.78
C VAL A 31 12.58 -1.61 4.15
N PHE A 32 12.38 -2.72 4.85
CA PHE A 32 13.02 -2.95 6.14
C PHE A 32 14.55 -3.08 6.01
N ALA A 33 15.03 -3.70 4.94
CA ALA A 33 16.45 -3.84 4.66
C ALA A 33 17.18 -2.48 4.53
N VAL A 34 16.49 -1.48 4.01
CA VAL A 34 17.05 -0.14 3.78
C VAL A 34 16.93 0.75 5.02
N ASN A 35 15.76 0.81 5.65
CA ASN A 35 15.50 1.78 6.71
C ASN A 35 15.61 1.22 8.14
N SER A 36 15.64 -0.11 8.30
CA SER A 36 15.71 -0.82 9.59
C SER A 36 14.61 -0.44 10.60
N ARG A 37 13.56 0.24 10.15
CA ARG A 37 12.41 0.61 10.99
C ARG A 37 11.33 -0.46 10.89
N GLU A 38 11.07 -1.15 11.98
CA GLU A 38 10.05 -2.22 12.01
C GLU A 38 8.65 -1.71 11.62
N ALA A 39 8.31 -0.50 11.99
CA ALA A 39 7.04 0.12 11.64
C ALA A 39 6.82 0.20 10.11
N CYS A 40 7.90 0.39 9.35
CA CYS A 40 7.87 0.47 7.89
C CYS A 40 8.18 -0.88 7.21
N GLY A 41 8.36 -1.95 7.96
CA GLY A 41 8.51 -3.31 7.43
C GLY A 41 7.16 -4.04 7.34
N ALA A 42 7.12 -5.16 6.62
CA ALA A 42 5.87 -5.89 6.37
C ALA A 42 5.08 -6.22 7.64
N ARG A 43 5.74 -6.65 8.73
CA ARG A 43 5.08 -6.93 10.01
C ARG A 43 4.45 -5.67 10.63
N GLY A 44 5.19 -4.58 10.66
CA GLY A 44 4.72 -3.30 11.20
C GLY A 44 3.53 -2.75 10.42
N MET A 45 3.60 -2.80 9.11
CA MET A 45 2.54 -2.37 8.21
C MET A 45 1.24 -3.16 8.43
N VAL A 46 1.32 -4.49 8.56
CA VAL A 46 0.15 -5.34 8.85
C VAL A 46 -0.43 -5.03 10.23
N ASN A 47 0.42 -4.79 11.23
CA ASN A 47 -0.04 -4.42 12.56
C ASN A 47 -0.72 -3.04 12.57
N ALA A 48 -0.21 -2.07 11.82
CA ALA A 48 -0.82 -0.76 11.66
C ALA A 48 -2.21 -0.87 11.01
N ALA A 49 -2.32 -1.62 9.90
CA ALA A 49 -3.59 -1.89 9.25
C ALA A 49 -4.61 -2.55 10.19
N ARG A 50 -4.16 -3.53 10.97
CA ARG A 50 -4.99 -4.22 11.97
C ARG A 50 -5.46 -3.28 13.08
N ALA A 51 -4.61 -2.36 13.54
CA ALA A 51 -4.98 -1.36 14.55
C ALA A 51 -6.06 -0.41 14.03
N LEU A 52 -5.94 0.04 12.77
CA LEU A 52 -6.95 0.89 12.13
C LEU A 52 -8.33 0.20 12.05
N THR A 53 -8.38 -1.12 11.84
CA THR A 53 -9.66 -1.84 11.76
C THR A 53 -10.38 -1.96 13.10
N LYS A 54 -9.65 -1.82 14.21
CA LYS A 54 -10.23 -1.88 15.57
C LYS A 54 -10.81 -0.54 16.06
N GLY A 55 -10.67 0.52 15.29
CA GLY A 55 -11.22 1.83 15.60
C GLY A 55 -10.59 2.57 16.78
N GLY A 56 -9.48 2.06 17.31
CA GLY A 56 -8.78 2.65 18.46
C GLY A 56 -7.64 3.61 18.12
N VAL A 57 -7.31 3.74 16.85
CA VAL A 57 -6.18 4.54 16.38
C VAL A 57 -6.67 5.48 15.28
N ALA A 58 -6.45 6.77 15.47
CA ALA A 58 -6.64 7.73 14.41
C ALA A 58 -5.60 7.49 13.29
N PRO A 59 -5.93 7.75 12.01
CA PRO A 59 -4.96 7.69 10.93
C PRO A 59 -3.95 8.83 11.07
N GLU A 60 -2.98 8.63 11.96
CA GLU A 60 -1.89 9.57 12.15
C GLU A 60 -0.91 9.52 10.98
N GLU A 61 -0.23 10.62 10.73
CA GLU A 61 0.75 10.77 9.64
C GLU A 61 1.79 9.64 9.61
N ASN A 62 2.22 9.18 10.77
CA ASN A 62 3.16 8.05 10.90
C ASN A 62 2.62 6.72 10.36
N ILE A 63 1.31 6.49 10.50
CA ILE A 63 0.67 5.27 9.99
C ILE A 63 0.51 5.37 8.47
N LEU A 64 0.14 6.55 7.98
CA LEU A 64 0.07 6.83 6.55
C LEU A 64 1.42 6.60 5.90
N GLU A 65 2.48 7.21 6.45
CA GLU A 65 3.84 7.05 5.97
C GLU A 65 4.27 5.57 5.95
N ALA A 66 4.06 4.83 7.04
CA ALA A 66 4.44 3.43 7.12
C ALA A 66 3.76 2.56 6.06
N VAL A 67 2.47 2.78 5.81
CA VAL A 67 1.70 2.02 4.81
C VAL A 67 2.13 2.38 3.38
N ASP A 68 2.53 3.62 3.14
CA ASP A 68 2.97 4.08 1.82
C ASP A 68 4.35 3.56 1.42
N TYR A 69 5.20 3.19 2.36
CA TYR A 69 6.50 2.59 2.05
C TYR A 69 6.42 1.20 1.38
N CYS A 70 5.32 0.49 1.49
CA CYS A 70 5.19 -0.84 0.91
C CYS A 70 5.31 -0.80 -0.63
N LEU A 71 6.28 -1.52 -1.17
CA LEU A 71 6.51 -1.63 -2.62
C LEU A 71 5.58 -2.62 -3.32
N LEU A 72 4.69 -3.29 -2.58
CA LEU A 72 3.77 -4.30 -3.11
C LEU A 72 4.47 -5.49 -3.82
N CYS A 73 5.72 -5.74 -3.50
CA CYS A 73 6.57 -6.73 -4.19
C CYS A 73 6.17 -8.19 -3.91
N GLY A 74 5.41 -8.47 -2.85
CA GLY A 74 4.90 -9.81 -2.53
C GLY A 74 5.89 -10.78 -1.90
N ALA A 75 7.18 -10.45 -1.75
CA ALA A 75 8.19 -11.35 -1.18
C ALA A 75 7.82 -11.88 0.22
N CYS A 76 7.13 -11.07 1.01
CA CYS A 76 6.68 -11.44 2.35
C CYS A 76 5.62 -12.57 2.35
N ILE A 77 4.89 -12.78 1.27
CA ILE A 77 3.89 -13.86 1.15
C ILE A 77 4.57 -15.22 1.15
N ASP A 78 5.68 -15.35 0.44
CA ASP A 78 6.38 -16.62 0.23
C ASP A 78 6.94 -17.19 1.53
N VAL A 79 7.43 -16.31 2.41
CA VAL A 79 8.03 -16.70 3.70
C VAL A 79 7.02 -16.74 4.86
N CYS A 80 5.79 -16.31 4.63
CA CYS A 80 4.76 -16.28 5.67
C CYS A 80 4.13 -17.66 5.86
N ALA A 81 4.24 -18.22 7.08
CA ALA A 81 3.59 -19.48 7.42
C ALA A 81 2.06 -19.40 7.35
N SER A 82 1.50 -18.28 7.77
CA SER A 82 0.04 -18.00 7.75
C SER A 82 -0.46 -17.47 6.40
N LYS A 83 0.43 -17.34 5.42
CA LYS A 83 0.12 -16.87 4.06
C LYS A 83 -0.67 -15.55 4.03
N VAL A 84 -0.29 -14.61 4.88
CA VAL A 84 -0.87 -13.27 4.91
C VAL A 84 -0.52 -12.53 3.63
N LYS A 85 -1.52 -12.09 2.90
CA LYS A 85 -1.37 -11.32 1.66
C LYS A 85 -1.13 -9.84 1.97
N VAL A 86 0.08 -9.51 2.42
CA VAL A 86 0.45 -8.15 2.82
C VAL A 86 0.19 -7.11 1.73
N PRO A 87 0.53 -7.33 0.45
CA PRO A 87 0.22 -6.36 -0.60
C PRO A 87 -1.26 -6.05 -0.71
N GLU A 88 -2.13 -7.05 -0.57
CA GLU A 88 -3.58 -6.84 -0.60
C GLU A 88 -4.06 -6.01 0.59
N VAL A 89 -3.55 -6.31 1.79
CA VAL A 89 -3.83 -5.50 2.99
C VAL A 89 -3.39 -4.05 2.78
N MET A 90 -2.21 -3.83 2.21
CA MET A 90 -1.68 -2.48 1.99
C MET A 90 -2.51 -1.70 0.97
N LEU A 91 -2.89 -2.32 -0.15
CA LEU A 91 -3.75 -1.68 -1.13
C LEU A 91 -5.10 -1.25 -0.54
N LYS A 92 -5.76 -2.16 0.18
CA LYS A 92 -7.04 -1.88 0.84
C LYS A 92 -6.91 -0.82 1.93
N THR A 93 -5.81 -0.85 2.68
CA THR A 93 -5.54 0.14 3.72
C THR A 93 -5.30 1.53 3.11
N ARG A 94 -4.51 1.64 2.04
CA ARG A 94 -4.32 2.89 1.30
C ARG A 94 -5.64 3.44 0.77
N GLN A 95 -6.46 2.60 0.17
CA GLN A 95 -7.78 2.98 -0.29
C GLN A 95 -8.65 3.53 0.85
N LYS A 96 -8.62 2.88 2.01
CA LYS A 96 -9.36 3.34 3.20
C LYS A 96 -8.84 4.68 3.71
N LEU A 97 -7.52 4.87 3.75
CA LEU A 97 -6.90 6.10 4.24
C LEU A 97 -7.22 7.30 3.34
N VAL A 98 -7.28 7.11 2.04
CA VAL A 98 -7.72 8.15 1.10
C VAL A 98 -9.15 8.60 1.41
N HIS A 99 -10.03 7.67 1.77
CA HIS A 99 -11.40 8.00 2.15
C HIS A 99 -11.54 8.62 3.56
N LEU A 100 -10.56 8.41 4.44
CA LEU A 100 -10.55 8.99 5.78
C LEU A 100 -9.84 10.35 5.83
N SER A 101 -8.92 10.59 4.91
CA SER A 101 -8.36 11.93 4.75
C SER A 101 -9.40 12.79 4.05
N ASP A 102 -9.98 13.73 4.77
CA ASP A 102 -10.79 14.83 4.19
C ASP A 102 -9.95 15.77 3.29
N LYS A 103 -8.70 15.45 3.08
CA LYS A 103 -7.87 16.06 2.05
C LYS A 103 -8.35 15.54 0.70
N GLN A 104 -9.44 16.11 0.27
CA GLN A 104 -9.76 16.18 -1.14
C GLN A 104 -8.54 16.80 -1.80
N PHE A 105 -7.82 16.00 -2.61
CA PHE A 105 -6.74 16.52 -3.43
C PHE A 105 -7.38 17.43 -4.48
N ASP A 106 -7.68 18.65 -4.06
CA ASP A 106 -8.23 19.66 -4.94
C ASP A 106 -7.07 20.34 -5.65
N TYR A 107 -6.59 19.66 -6.67
CA TYR A 107 -5.59 20.21 -7.57
C TYR A 107 -6.20 21.36 -8.35
N SER A 108 -5.52 22.49 -8.38
CA SER A 108 -5.87 23.59 -9.27
C SER A 108 -5.91 23.13 -10.73
N ALA A 109 -6.61 23.85 -11.59
CA ALA A 109 -6.65 23.53 -13.02
C ALA A 109 -5.24 23.46 -13.64
N GLU A 110 -4.34 24.36 -13.22
CA GLU A 110 -2.94 24.38 -13.69
C GLU A 110 -2.15 23.15 -13.22
N GLU A 111 -2.38 22.68 -12.00
CA GLU A 111 -1.72 21.46 -11.49
C GLU A 111 -2.20 20.22 -12.22
N LYS A 112 -3.49 20.12 -12.51
CA LYS A 112 -4.06 19.02 -13.30
C LYS A 112 -3.50 19.01 -14.72
N GLU A 113 -3.35 20.17 -15.35
CA GLU A 113 -2.76 20.29 -16.69
C GLU A 113 -1.30 19.82 -16.70
N LYS A 114 -0.49 20.29 -15.76
CA LYS A 114 0.90 19.83 -15.60
C LYS A 114 1.02 18.32 -15.33
N MET A 115 0.11 17.76 -14.54
CA MET A 115 0.07 16.31 -14.30
C MET A 115 -0.26 15.54 -15.57
N ASN A 116 -1.23 16.01 -16.37
CA ASN A 116 -1.57 15.39 -17.64
C ASN A 116 -0.44 15.47 -18.65
N GLU A 117 0.22 16.62 -18.79
CA GLU A 117 1.40 16.78 -19.65
C GLU A 117 2.53 15.83 -19.24
N ALA A 118 2.80 15.72 -17.93
CA ALA A 118 3.80 14.79 -17.42
C ALA A 118 3.44 13.34 -17.67
N PHE A 119 2.16 12.99 -17.55
CA PHE A 119 1.66 11.64 -17.82
C PHE A 119 1.78 11.30 -19.31
N ASP A 120 1.38 12.22 -20.19
CA ASP A 120 1.49 12.03 -21.65
C ASP A 120 2.95 11.85 -22.07
N ALA A 121 3.86 12.67 -21.54
CA ALA A 121 5.29 12.53 -21.80
C ALA A 121 5.86 11.17 -21.32
N LEU A 122 5.35 10.64 -20.19
CA LEU A 122 5.72 9.29 -19.72
C LEU A 122 5.18 8.22 -20.66
N CYS A 123 3.96 8.34 -21.16
CA CYS A 123 3.36 7.40 -22.09
C CYS A 123 4.13 7.37 -23.43
N GLU A 124 4.53 8.53 -23.95
CA GLU A 124 5.36 8.62 -25.15
C GLU A 124 6.71 7.90 -24.97
N ARG A 125 7.38 8.14 -23.84
CA ARG A 125 8.64 7.45 -23.52
C ARG A 125 8.48 5.94 -23.34
N CYS A 126 7.36 5.48 -22.76
CA CYS A 126 7.06 4.05 -22.65
C CYS A 126 6.85 3.41 -24.04
N ALA A 127 6.17 4.10 -24.95
CA ALA A 127 5.98 3.63 -26.32
C ALA A 127 7.30 3.52 -27.12
N GLU A 128 8.28 4.37 -26.82
CA GLU A 128 9.63 4.29 -27.41
C GLU A 128 10.45 3.08 -26.91
N ILE A 129 10.16 2.62 -25.67
CA ILE A 129 10.84 1.48 -25.02
C ILE A 129 10.27 0.15 -25.49
N GLU A 130 9.01 0.10 -25.89
CA GLU A 130 8.40 -1.07 -26.54
C GLU A 130 8.97 -1.17 -27.96
N GLY A 131 10.18 -1.75 -28.03
CA GLY A 131 10.80 -2.07 -29.33
C GLY A 131 9.94 -3.05 -30.11
N PRO A 132 10.22 -3.24 -31.42
CA PRO A 132 9.40 -4.10 -32.27
C PRO A 132 9.27 -5.49 -31.65
N GLU A 133 8.03 -5.94 -31.51
CA GLU A 133 7.72 -7.31 -31.09
C GLU A 133 8.56 -8.26 -31.93
N THR A 134 9.51 -8.93 -31.30
CA THR A 134 10.24 -10.01 -31.95
C THR A 134 9.25 -11.15 -32.17
N GLU A 135 8.70 -11.24 -33.38
CA GLU A 135 7.98 -12.41 -33.80
C GLU A 135 8.92 -13.63 -33.67
N THR A 136 8.58 -14.51 -32.73
CA THR A 136 9.13 -15.87 -32.63
C THR A 136 8.16 -16.86 -33.21
#